data_4c0627e2481f202f2f519fdc46770dd7
#
_entry.id   4c0627e2481f202f2f519fdc46770dd7
#
_cell.length_a   1.000
_cell.length_b   1.000
_cell.length_c   1.000
_cell.angle_alpha   90.00
_cell.angle_beta   90.00
_cell.angle_gamma   90.00
#
_symmetry.space_group_name_H-M   'P 1'
#
loop_
_entity.id
_entity.type
_entity.pdbx_description
1 polymer ?
#
loop_
_entity_poly.entity_id
_entity_poly.type
_entity_poly.pdbx_seq_one_letter_code
_entity_poly.pdbx_strand_id
1 'polypeptide(L)'
;MFRSLHPNIRIRIYTSFMSRMIGSMIFPFMAVYFVQEMNATIAGVLMMLNVVIQFLASLYGGHLADRIGRKQMMVLGEGAKAAAFIGMVLANTPSFTSATITFAMLMVISIASGMIMPAQEAMLIDVSTQETRAYMYAINYWANNLAMMIGLTIGGWLFQDYMFQLLLGLVVMSVITMAITIIFIQETYTVRTAAGEKKDLGLKSLFQSYRSVGKDRAFLLFVLSGIAILSLEFQRSNYLTVRMEKDITEMGMSFFGFSLSIDGLRLVSLLTVENTLLIVLFTGLVTKLIKGHNERLVMYTGFVLFGIGFVIMAISNSPFLLAAAVLILSLGELMYVPTRQSMLADMVDDTKRGTYMAFHGFVFQFGKLIGAGGIIVGESVGKYGMGFSYIIFTLLGILFCEMALRQRYASVERVAQKEKTELI
;
A
#
# COMPACT_ATOMS: atom_id res chain seq x y z
N MET A 1 21.10 -2.13 -19.72
CA MET A 1 20.05 -2.89 -19.03
C MET A 1 18.64 -2.26 -19.16
N PHE A 2 18.38 -1.00 -18.77
CA PHE A 2 17.03 -0.41 -18.94
C PHE A 2 16.56 -0.35 -20.39
N ARG A 3 17.45 0.00 -21.34
CA ARG A 3 17.16 0.06 -22.78
C ARG A 3 16.92 -1.32 -23.41
N SER A 4 17.39 -2.41 -22.80
CA SER A 4 17.15 -3.77 -23.29
C SER A 4 15.81 -4.36 -22.83
N LEU A 5 15.08 -3.68 -21.91
CA LEU A 5 13.73 -4.09 -21.52
C LEU A 5 12.74 -3.89 -22.67
N HIS A 6 11.73 -4.75 -22.74
CA HIS A 6 10.62 -4.64 -23.70
C HIS A 6 10.00 -3.22 -23.65
N PRO A 7 9.62 -2.61 -24.78
CA PRO A 7 9.04 -1.26 -24.81
C PRO A 7 7.87 -1.07 -23.85
N ASN A 8 6.94 -2.01 -23.77
CA ASN A 8 5.82 -1.96 -22.83
C ASN A 8 6.29 -1.87 -21.37
N ILE A 9 7.36 -2.56 -20.97
CA ILE A 9 7.89 -2.49 -19.60
C ILE A 9 8.37 -1.06 -19.30
N ARG A 10 9.14 -0.47 -20.22
CA ARG A 10 9.66 0.90 -20.04
C ARG A 10 8.53 1.91 -19.91
N ILE A 11 7.54 1.84 -20.79
CA ILE A 11 6.38 2.73 -20.78
C ILE A 11 5.57 2.52 -19.49
N ARG A 12 5.38 1.26 -19.07
CA ARG A 12 4.68 0.92 -17.83
C ARG A 12 5.38 1.48 -16.58
N ILE A 13 6.70 1.51 -16.54
CA ILE A 13 7.44 2.13 -15.43
C ILE A 13 7.11 3.64 -15.37
N TYR A 14 7.10 4.35 -16.50
CA TYR A 14 6.73 5.76 -16.54
C TYR A 14 5.27 6.01 -16.14
N THR A 15 4.33 5.24 -16.70
CA THR A 15 2.91 5.39 -16.35
C THR A 15 2.62 5.00 -14.90
N SER A 16 3.30 4.00 -14.35
CA SER A 16 3.23 3.63 -12.94
C SER A 16 3.77 4.74 -12.03
N PHE A 17 4.91 5.32 -12.40
CA PHE A 17 5.48 6.45 -11.71
C PHE A 17 4.50 7.63 -11.64
N MET A 18 3.92 8.03 -12.77
CA MET A 18 2.93 9.12 -12.83
C MET A 18 1.67 8.79 -12.02
N SER A 19 1.10 7.61 -12.20
CA SER A 19 -0.10 7.19 -11.44
C SER A 19 0.18 7.10 -9.93
N ARG A 20 1.37 6.65 -9.53
CA ARG A 20 1.76 6.60 -8.11
C ARG A 20 1.95 8.00 -7.54
N MET A 21 2.58 8.90 -8.29
CA MET A 21 2.78 10.30 -7.90
C MET A 21 1.42 11.01 -7.74
N ILE A 22 0.51 10.89 -8.71
CA ILE A 22 -0.87 11.41 -8.64
C ILE A 22 -1.57 10.92 -7.36
N GLY A 23 -1.55 9.60 -7.14
CA GLY A 23 -2.17 9.02 -5.95
C GLY A 23 -1.59 9.55 -4.65
N SER A 24 -0.28 9.73 -4.58
CA SER A 24 0.41 10.23 -3.38
C SER A 24 0.18 11.71 -3.11
N MET A 25 -0.12 12.51 -4.14
CA MET A 25 -0.46 13.93 -3.98
C MET A 25 -1.81 14.16 -3.30
N ILE A 26 -2.74 13.21 -3.39
CA ILE A 26 -4.12 13.46 -2.95
C ILE A 26 -4.63 12.46 -1.91
N PHE A 27 -4.48 11.15 -2.09
CA PHE A 27 -5.14 10.16 -1.24
C PHE A 27 -4.82 10.26 0.26
N PRO A 28 -3.57 10.52 0.70
CA PRO A 28 -3.26 10.64 2.12
C PRO A 28 -3.94 11.83 2.79
N PHE A 29 -4.31 12.86 2.02
CA PHE A 29 -4.90 14.10 2.51
C PHE A 29 -6.43 14.11 2.43
N MET A 30 -7.04 13.18 1.67
CA MET A 30 -8.50 13.08 1.56
C MET A 30 -9.17 12.78 2.91
N ALA A 31 -8.51 12.06 3.81
CA ALA A 31 -9.03 11.81 5.15
C ALA A 31 -9.21 13.13 5.91
N VAL A 32 -8.22 14.03 5.84
CA VAL A 32 -8.30 15.37 6.45
C VAL A 32 -9.41 16.19 5.82
N TYR A 33 -9.48 16.23 4.49
CA TYR A 33 -10.54 16.94 3.77
C TYR A 33 -11.94 16.53 4.23
N PHE A 34 -12.21 15.20 4.29
CA PHE A 34 -13.54 14.74 4.71
C PHE A 34 -13.81 14.95 6.21
N VAL A 35 -12.77 14.93 7.05
CA VAL A 35 -12.94 15.30 8.47
C VAL A 35 -13.30 16.78 8.63
N GLN A 36 -12.66 17.65 7.87
CA GLN A 36 -12.92 19.10 7.91
C GLN A 36 -14.29 19.47 7.34
N GLU A 37 -14.68 18.87 6.20
CA GLU A 37 -15.93 19.16 5.52
C GLU A 37 -17.17 18.47 6.13
N MET A 38 -16.98 17.38 6.87
CA MET A 38 -18.06 16.58 7.45
C MET A 38 -17.82 16.35 8.95
N ASN A 39 -17.26 15.18 9.31
CA ASN A 39 -16.77 14.83 10.64
C ASN A 39 -15.92 13.55 10.56
N ALA A 40 -15.20 13.21 11.66
CA ALA A 40 -14.29 12.08 11.69
C ALA A 40 -15.00 10.71 11.50
N THR A 41 -16.20 10.55 12.04
CA THR A 41 -16.99 9.31 11.88
C THR A 41 -17.37 9.07 10.42
N ILE A 42 -17.94 10.09 9.76
CA ILE A 42 -18.32 10.00 8.34
C ILE A 42 -17.05 9.80 7.49
N ALA A 43 -16.00 10.57 7.69
CA ALA A 43 -14.74 10.46 6.97
C ALA A 43 -14.15 9.03 7.08
N GLY A 44 -14.12 8.46 8.27
CA GLY A 44 -13.64 7.09 8.50
C GLY A 44 -14.48 6.06 7.74
N VAL A 45 -15.82 6.15 7.80
CA VAL A 45 -16.72 5.25 7.04
C VAL A 45 -16.49 5.39 5.53
N LEU A 46 -16.37 6.62 5.02
CA LEU A 46 -16.11 6.86 3.60
C LEU A 46 -14.76 6.29 3.17
N MET A 47 -13.72 6.43 3.98
CA MET A 47 -12.41 5.86 3.69
C MET A 47 -12.43 4.32 3.74
N MET A 48 -13.15 3.71 4.68
CA MET A 48 -13.34 2.26 4.73
C MET A 48 -14.10 1.76 3.49
N LEU A 49 -15.18 2.45 3.10
CA LEU A 49 -15.95 2.12 1.90
C LEU A 49 -15.10 2.20 0.64
N ASN A 50 -14.22 3.21 0.54
CA ASN A 50 -13.27 3.37 -0.53
C ASN A 50 -12.35 2.13 -0.68
N VAL A 51 -11.79 1.64 0.42
CA VAL A 51 -10.93 0.45 0.43
C VAL A 51 -11.70 -0.79 -0.01
N VAL A 52 -12.91 -1.00 0.51
CA VAL A 52 -13.76 -2.15 0.15
C VAL A 52 -14.11 -2.13 -1.34
N ILE A 53 -14.54 -0.98 -1.86
CA ILE A 53 -14.90 -0.83 -3.28
C ILE A 53 -13.68 -1.04 -4.18
N GLN A 54 -12.53 -0.47 -3.84
CA GLN A 54 -11.28 -0.70 -4.59
C GLN A 54 -10.92 -2.19 -4.64
N PHE A 55 -11.05 -2.89 -3.51
CA PHE A 55 -10.78 -4.32 -3.43
C PHE A 55 -11.74 -5.14 -4.29
N LEU A 56 -13.05 -4.91 -4.17
CA LEU A 56 -14.05 -5.59 -5.01
C LEU A 56 -13.83 -5.33 -6.50
N ALA A 57 -13.51 -4.08 -6.85
CA ALA A 57 -13.17 -3.72 -8.22
C ALA A 57 -11.91 -4.46 -8.73
N SER A 58 -10.92 -4.69 -7.87
CA SER A 58 -9.71 -5.43 -8.26
C SER A 58 -9.98 -6.91 -8.53
N LEU A 59 -10.88 -7.54 -7.79
CA LEU A 59 -11.28 -8.92 -8.03
C LEU A 59 -11.97 -9.09 -9.40
N TYR A 60 -12.81 -8.12 -9.77
CA TYR A 60 -13.53 -8.15 -11.05
C TYR A 60 -12.66 -7.69 -12.23
N GLY A 61 -11.73 -6.76 -11.96
CA GLY A 61 -10.86 -6.15 -12.96
C GLY A 61 -9.96 -7.15 -13.69
N GLY A 62 -9.42 -8.15 -12.98
CA GLY A 62 -8.65 -9.23 -13.59
C GLY A 62 -9.45 -10.04 -14.60
N HIS A 63 -10.67 -10.44 -14.24
CA HIS A 63 -11.56 -11.18 -15.13
C HIS A 63 -11.97 -10.36 -16.37
N LEU A 64 -12.24 -9.07 -16.19
CA LEU A 64 -12.61 -8.19 -17.29
C LEU A 64 -11.43 -7.93 -18.22
N ALA A 65 -10.22 -7.74 -17.68
CA ALA A 65 -8.99 -7.58 -18.47
C ALA A 65 -8.68 -8.78 -19.37
N ASP A 66 -9.02 -10.00 -18.92
CA ASP A 66 -8.88 -11.22 -19.72
C ASP A 66 -9.94 -11.34 -20.83
N ARG A 67 -11.04 -10.57 -20.78
CA ARG A 67 -12.08 -10.54 -21.81
C ARG A 67 -11.89 -9.45 -22.85
N ILE A 68 -11.63 -8.22 -22.41
CA ILE A 68 -11.55 -7.05 -23.30
C ILE A 68 -10.12 -6.74 -23.75
N GLY A 69 -9.11 -7.37 -23.15
CA GLY A 69 -7.69 -7.08 -23.36
C GLY A 69 -7.12 -6.15 -22.30
N ARG A 70 -5.83 -6.31 -22.04
CA ARG A 70 -5.13 -5.59 -20.96
C ARG A 70 -4.96 -4.11 -21.25
N LYS A 71 -4.57 -3.75 -22.48
CA LYS A 71 -4.46 -2.37 -22.93
C LYS A 71 -5.80 -1.64 -22.84
N GLN A 72 -6.88 -2.26 -23.35
CA GLN A 72 -8.21 -1.64 -23.33
C GLN A 72 -8.68 -1.37 -21.90
N MET A 73 -8.47 -2.34 -20.99
CA MET A 73 -8.79 -2.18 -19.58
C MET A 73 -8.04 -1.00 -18.94
N MET A 74 -6.75 -0.87 -19.25
CA MET A 74 -5.93 0.25 -18.75
C MET A 74 -6.41 1.59 -19.32
N VAL A 75 -6.72 1.68 -20.62
CA VAL A 75 -7.20 2.91 -21.26
C VAL A 75 -8.54 3.36 -20.67
N LEU A 76 -9.49 2.44 -20.52
CA LEU A 76 -10.80 2.74 -19.93
C LEU A 76 -10.67 3.23 -18.48
N GLY A 77 -9.82 2.59 -17.70
CA GLY A 77 -9.63 2.99 -16.31
C GLY A 77 -8.85 4.31 -16.18
N GLU A 78 -7.81 4.58 -16.97
CA GLU A 78 -7.14 5.88 -16.97
C GLU A 78 -8.08 6.99 -17.46
N GLY A 79 -8.95 6.73 -18.44
CA GLY A 79 -10.00 7.66 -18.87
C GLY A 79 -11.01 7.96 -17.77
N ALA A 80 -11.47 6.92 -17.06
CA ALA A 80 -12.38 7.10 -15.91
C ALA A 80 -11.72 7.92 -14.78
N LYS A 81 -10.44 7.71 -14.50
CA LYS A 81 -9.70 8.52 -13.51
C LYS A 81 -9.58 9.98 -13.96
N ALA A 82 -9.24 10.23 -15.24
CA ALA A 82 -9.16 11.59 -15.77
C ALA A 82 -10.52 12.31 -15.68
N ALA A 83 -11.60 11.65 -16.06
CA ALA A 83 -12.96 12.19 -15.94
C ALA A 83 -13.33 12.48 -14.47
N ALA A 84 -12.97 11.59 -13.55
CA ALA A 84 -13.21 11.78 -12.12
C ALA A 84 -12.40 12.96 -11.55
N PHE A 85 -11.14 13.15 -11.94
CA PHE A 85 -10.37 14.34 -11.54
C PHE A 85 -10.99 15.64 -12.07
N ILE A 86 -11.53 15.64 -13.30
CA ILE A 86 -12.29 16.79 -13.81
C ILE A 86 -13.52 17.05 -12.92
N GLY A 87 -14.26 16.00 -12.56
CA GLY A 87 -15.38 16.11 -11.62
C GLY A 87 -14.97 16.66 -10.24
N MET A 88 -13.80 16.24 -9.72
CA MET A 88 -13.25 16.79 -8.47
C MET A 88 -12.88 18.28 -8.60
N VAL A 89 -12.31 18.71 -9.72
CA VAL A 89 -12.03 20.13 -10.00
C VAL A 89 -13.32 20.93 -9.95
N LEU A 90 -14.37 20.47 -10.65
CA LEU A 90 -15.67 21.15 -10.69
C LEU A 90 -16.35 21.19 -9.31
N ALA A 91 -16.11 20.17 -8.48
CA ALA A 91 -16.66 20.07 -7.12
C ALA A 91 -15.86 20.86 -6.07
N ASN A 92 -14.72 21.46 -6.43
CA ASN A 92 -13.85 22.19 -5.51
C ASN A 92 -13.33 23.50 -6.14
N THR A 93 -14.24 24.24 -6.78
CA THR A 93 -13.93 25.58 -7.31
C THR A 93 -13.97 26.61 -6.17
N PRO A 94 -13.31 27.78 -6.31
CA PRO A 94 -13.38 28.83 -5.30
C PRO A 94 -14.78 29.31 -4.94
N SER A 95 -15.76 29.11 -5.84
CA SER A 95 -17.16 29.53 -5.65
C SER A 95 -18.10 28.38 -5.24
N PHE A 96 -17.66 27.14 -5.33
CA PHE A 96 -18.48 25.96 -5.05
C PHE A 96 -17.65 24.79 -4.54
N THR A 97 -17.95 24.31 -3.33
CA THR A 97 -17.31 23.16 -2.71
C THR A 97 -18.36 22.11 -2.36
N SER A 98 -18.12 20.85 -2.74
CA SER A 98 -19.01 19.73 -2.42
C SER A 98 -18.22 18.48 -2.06
N ALA A 99 -18.18 18.16 -0.78
CA ALA A 99 -17.53 16.96 -0.28
C ALA A 99 -18.21 15.67 -0.80
N THR A 100 -19.52 15.69 -1.00
CA THR A 100 -20.27 14.53 -1.52
C THR A 100 -19.88 14.21 -2.96
N ILE A 101 -19.79 15.23 -3.84
CA ILE A 101 -19.36 15.03 -5.23
C ILE A 101 -17.89 14.62 -5.25
N THR A 102 -17.04 15.24 -4.44
CA THR A 102 -15.62 14.88 -4.30
C THR A 102 -15.47 13.41 -3.89
N PHE A 103 -16.28 12.95 -2.93
CA PHE A 103 -16.28 11.54 -2.54
C PHE A 103 -16.76 10.62 -3.67
N ALA A 104 -17.84 10.96 -4.37
CA ALA A 104 -18.31 10.18 -5.51
C ALA A 104 -17.23 10.04 -6.59
N MET A 105 -16.50 11.11 -6.89
CA MET A 105 -15.37 11.09 -7.83
C MET A 105 -14.20 10.24 -7.29
N LEU A 106 -13.93 10.32 -5.99
CA LEU A 106 -12.93 9.46 -5.34
C LEU A 106 -13.30 7.97 -5.48
N MET A 107 -14.57 7.62 -5.35
CA MET A 107 -15.07 6.26 -5.59
C MET A 107 -14.79 5.81 -7.03
N VAL A 108 -15.06 6.66 -8.03
CA VAL A 108 -14.76 6.36 -9.44
C VAL A 108 -13.27 6.11 -9.64
N ILE A 109 -12.39 6.94 -9.06
CA ILE A 109 -10.94 6.75 -9.11
C ILE A 109 -10.53 5.43 -8.48
N SER A 110 -11.14 5.05 -7.36
CA SER A 110 -10.82 3.82 -6.65
C SER A 110 -11.29 2.57 -7.38
N ILE A 111 -12.48 2.60 -7.97
CA ILE A 111 -12.98 1.53 -8.85
C ILE A 111 -12.03 1.38 -10.05
N ALA A 112 -11.74 2.46 -10.75
CA ALA A 112 -10.86 2.45 -11.92
C ALA A 112 -9.47 1.91 -11.55
N SER A 113 -8.87 2.38 -10.46
CA SER A 113 -7.57 1.92 -9.97
C SER A 113 -7.57 0.44 -9.59
N GLY A 114 -8.63 -0.02 -8.91
CA GLY A 114 -8.81 -1.43 -8.59
C GLY A 114 -8.88 -2.30 -9.84
N MET A 115 -9.66 -1.89 -10.84
CA MET A 115 -9.82 -2.64 -12.08
C MET A 115 -8.55 -2.66 -12.95
N ILE A 116 -7.78 -1.57 -12.98
CA ILE A 116 -6.55 -1.47 -13.76
C ILE A 116 -5.43 -2.33 -13.18
N MET A 117 -5.30 -2.40 -11.86
CA MET A 117 -4.15 -2.99 -11.18
C MET A 117 -3.82 -4.42 -11.64
N PRO A 118 -4.78 -5.38 -11.74
CA PRO A 118 -4.48 -6.73 -12.21
C PRO A 118 -4.03 -6.76 -13.68
N ALA A 119 -4.63 -5.92 -14.53
CA ALA A 119 -4.25 -5.82 -15.96
C ALA A 119 -2.81 -5.31 -16.12
N GLN A 120 -2.42 -4.36 -15.28
CA GLN A 120 -1.08 -3.79 -15.25
C GLN A 120 -0.02 -4.81 -14.83
N GLU A 121 -0.27 -5.55 -13.76
CA GLU A 121 0.64 -6.59 -13.26
C GLU A 121 0.77 -7.73 -14.26
N ALA A 122 -0.35 -8.18 -14.81
CA ALA A 122 -0.37 -9.23 -15.79
C ALA A 122 0.42 -8.85 -17.07
N MET A 123 0.26 -7.62 -17.57
CA MET A 123 1.02 -7.12 -18.73
C MET A 123 2.53 -7.13 -18.48
N LEU A 124 2.99 -6.75 -17.30
CA LEU A 124 4.41 -6.80 -16.94
C LEU A 124 4.97 -8.23 -16.95
N ILE A 125 4.19 -9.19 -16.47
CA ILE A 125 4.56 -10.60 -16.46
C ILE A 125 4.65 -11.14 -17.89
N ASP A 126 3.69 -10.82 -18.76
CA ASP A 126 3.63 -11.32 -20.14
C ASP A 126 4.85 -10.98 -20.98
N VAL A 127 5.38 -9.76 -20.78
CA VAL A 127 6.49 -9.25 -21.59
C VAL A 127 7.86 -9.36 -20.89
N SER A 128 7.91 -9.90 -19.67
CA SER A 128 9.15 -10.12 -18.93
C SER A 128 9.66 -11.55 -19.09
N THR A 129 10.98 -11.70 -19.27
CA THR A 129 11.65 -13.00 -19.18
C THR A 129 12.09 -13.27 -17.75
N GLN A 130 12.41 -14.53 -17.41
CA GLN A 130 12.96 -14.88 -16.09
C GLN A 130 14.20 -14.04 -15.72
N GLU A 131 15.05 -13.77 -16.71
CA GLU A 131 16.30 -13.02 -16.54
C GLU A 131 16.06 -11.52 -16.29
N THR A 132 15.05 -10.93 -16.92
CA THR A 132 14.76 -9.50 -16.83
C THR A 132 13.79 -9.13 -15.71
N ARG A 133 13.03 -10.12 -15.19
CA ARG A 133 11.93 -9.91 -14.24
C ARG A 133 12.39 -9.30 -12.92
N ALA A 134 13.49 -9.80 -12.34
CA ALA A 134 14.02 -9.26 -11.09
C ALA A 134 14.46 -7.79 -11.24
N TYR A 135 15.14 -7.46 -12.34
CA TYR A 135 15.56 -6.10 -12.65
C TYR A 135 14.37 -5.16 -12.90
N MET A 136 13.36 -5.63 -13.63
CA MET A 136 12.11 -4.89 -13.89
C MET A 136 11.40 -4.53 -12.57
N TYR A 137 11.22 -5.50 -11.66
CA TYR A 137 10.58 -5.24 -10.37
C TYR A 137 11.41 -4.30 -9.50
N ALA A 138 12.73 -4.43 -9.49
CA ALA A 138 13.61 -3.54 -8.73
C ALA A 138 13.48 -2.07 -9.19
N ILE A 139 13.51 -1.82 -10.51
CA ILE A 139 13.33 -0.46 -11.04
C ILE A 139 11.91 0.06 -10.76
N ASN A 140 10.89 -0.77 -10.95
CA ASN A 140 9.51 -0.37 -10.69
C ASN A 140 9.31 -0.02 -9.21
N TYR A 141 9.90 -0.80 -8.30
CA TYR A 141 9.89 -0.51 -6.86
C TYR A 141 10.56 0.82 -6.54
N TRP A 142 11.77 1.06 -7.08
CA TRP A 142 12.49 2.32 -6.90
C TRP A 142 11.70 3.52 -7.45
N ALA A 143 11.17 3.39 -8.66
CA ALA A 143 10.39 4.45 -9.31
C ALA A 143 9.12 4.78 -8.51
N ASN A 144 8.42 3.77 -7.98
CA ASN A 144 7.22 3.96 -7.17
C ASN A 144 7.51 4.66 -5.83
N ASN A 145 8.64 4.34 -5.17
CA ASN A 145 9.04 5.03 -3.94
C ASN A 145 9.42 6.49 -4.20
N LEU A 146 10.17 6.74 -5.28
CA LEU A 146 10.51 8.11 -5.70
C LEU A 146 9.25 8.92 -6.04
N ALA A 147 8.32 8.32 -6.78
CA ALA A 147 7.04 8.95 -7.13
C ALA A 147 6.21 9.26 -5.88
N MET A 148 6.18 8.35 -4.92
CA MET A 148 5.50 8.55 -3.66
C MET A 148 6.12 9.71 -2.85
N MET A 149 7.43 9.76 -2.76
CA MET A 149 8.15 10.83 -2.08
C MET A 149 7.84 12.21 -2.70
N ILE A 150 7.97 12.34 -4.02
CA ILE A 150 7.68 13.59 -4.75
C ILE A 150 6.20 13.95 -4.59
N GLY A 151 5.30 12.99 -4.77
CA GLY A 151 3.86 13.23 -4.68
C GLY A 151 3.42 13.70 -3.29
N LEU A 152 3.90 13.05 -2.23
CA LEU A 152 3.61 13.46 -0.85
C LEU A 152 4.15 14.85 -0.53
N THR A 153 5.35 15.18 -1.02
CA THR A 153 5.93 16.51 -0.83
C THR A 153 5.05 17.57 -1.50
N ILE A 154 4.72 17.39 -2.78
CA ILE A 154 3.87 18.34 -3.51
C ILE A 154 2.47 18.42 -2.86
N GLY A 155 1.86 17.28 -2.55
CA GLY A 155 0.55 17.21 -1.90
C GLY A 155 0.54 17.92 -0.55
N GLY A 156 1.53 17.66 0.32
CA GLY A 156 1.62 18.29 1.63
C GLY A 156 1.76 19.80 1.61
N TRP A 157 2.39 20.36 0.57
CA TRP A 157 2.52 21.81 0.41
C TRP A 157 1.34 22.48 -0.30
N LEU A 158 0.70 21.79 -1.23
CA LEU A 158 -0.34 22.41 -2.08
C LEU A 158 -1.76 22.04 -1.66
N PHE A 159 -1.96 20.95 -0.92
CA PHE A 159 -3.29 20.40 -0.68
C PHE A 159 -4.20 21.38 0.08
N GLN A 160 -3.69 22.03 1.12
CA GLN A 160 -4.48 22.92 1.96
C GLN A 160 -4.70 24.28 1.31
N ASP A 161 -3.62 24.92 0.85
CA ASP A 161 -3.67 26.31 0.35
C ASP A 161 -4.04 26.42 -1.13
N TYR A 162 -3.75 25.36 -1.92
CA TYR A 162 -3.85 25.37 -3.39
C TYR A 162 -4.54 24.12 -3.95
N MET A 163 -5.56 23.61 -3.25
CA MET A 163 -6.26 22.38 -3.64
C MET A 163 -6.80 22.43 -5.07
N PHE A 164 -7.41 23.54 -5.47
CA PHE A 164 -7.95 23.70 -6.83
C PHE A 164 -6.85 23.57 -7.90
N GLN A 165 -5.71 24.25 -7.70
CA GLN A 165 -4.58 24.20 -8.62
C GLN A 165 -3.94 22.80 -8.64
N LEU A 166 -3.85 22.17 -7.47
CA LEU A 166 -3.39 20.79 -7.35
C LEU A 166 -4.27 19.85 -8.17
N LEU A 167 -5.59 19.93 -8.04
CA LEU A 167 -6.54 19.11 -8.79
C LEU A 167 -6.43 19.35 -10.31
N LEU A 168 -6.25 20.60 -10.76
CA LEU A 168 -5.97 20.90 -12.17
C LEU A 168 -4.70 20.21 -12.66
N GLY A 169 -3.63 20.27 -11.88
CA GLY A 169 -2.39 19.54 -12.17
C GLY A 169 -2.60 18.03 -12.30
N LEU A 170 -3.44 17.45 -11.42
CA LEU A 170 -3.78 16.03 -11.47
C LEU A 170 -4.60 15.65 -12.72
N VAL A 171 -5.50 16.52 -13.19
CA VAL A 171 -6.20 16.35 -14.48
C VAL A 171 -5.19 16.28 -15.62
N VAL A 172 -4.27 17.26 -15.70
CA VAL A 172 -3.24 17.29 -16.77
C VAL A 172 -2.40 16.02 -16.74
N MET A 173 -1.89 15.64 -15.57
CA MET A 173 -1.06 14.44 -15.42
C MET A 173 -1.84 13.15 -15.76
N SER A 174 -3.11 13.06 -15.38
CA SER A 174 -3.97 11.91 -15.68
C SER A 174 -4.24 11.79 -17.19
N VAL A 175 -4.51 12.92 -17.86
CA VAL A 175 -4.68 12.98 -19.33
C VAL A 175 -3.38 12.57 -20.04
N ILE A 176 -2.23 13.04 -19.58
CA ILE A 176 -0.92 12.64 -20.13
C ILE A 176 -0.71 11.13 -19.94
N THR A 177 -0.99 10.59 -18.76
CA THR A 177 -0.86 9.15 -18.48
C THR A 177 -1.76 8.33 -19.39
N MET A 178 -3.01 8.76 -19.59
CA MET A 178 -3.95 8.14 -20.52
C MET A 178 -3.43 8.20 -21.96
N ALA A 179 -2.96 9.35 -22.41
CA ALA A 179 -2.42 9.53 -23.77
C ALA A 179 -1.19 8.62 -24.02
N ILE A 180 -0.25 8.56 -23.06
CA ILE A 180 0.90 7.65 -23.12
C ILE A 180 0.44 6.20 -23.21
N THR A 181 -0.57 5.81 -22.43
CA THR A 181 -1.14 4.45 -22.44
C THR A 181 -1.77 4.12 -23.80
N ILE A 182 -2.51 5.05 -24.39
CA ILE A 182 -3.15 4.85 -25.72
C ILE A 182 -2.10 4.71 -26.82
N ILE A 183 -1.14 5.62 -26.85
CA ILE A 183 -0.21 5.77 -27.98
C ILE A 183 0.89 4.71 -27.96
N PHE A 184 1.51 4.49 -26.79
CA PHE A 184 2.75 3.74 -26.71
C PHE A 184 2.61 2.32 -26.17
N ILE A 185 1.54 1.99 -25.42
CA ILE A 185 1.34 0.62 -24.94
C ILE A 185 0.75 -0.22 -26.08
N GLN A 186 1.35 -1.39 -26.32
CA GLN A 186 0.85 -2.39 -27.24
C GLN A 186 0.09 -3.47 -26.47
N GLU A 187 -1.01 -4.00 -27.06
CA GLU A 187 -1.74 -5.11 -26.48
C GLU A 187 -0.87 -6.35 -26.41
N THR A 188 -0.82 -6.99 -25.25
CA THR A 188 0.00 -8.19 -25.03
C THR A 188 -0.85 -9.46 -24.95
N TYR A 189 -2.12 -9.29 -24.70
CA TYR A 189 -3.07 -10.39 -24.55
C TYR A 189 -3.80 -10.62 -25.89
N THR A 190 -3.39 -11.65 -26.60
CA THR A 190 -4.22 -12.19 -27.67
C THR A 190 -5.33 -13.00 -27.00
N VAL A 191 -6.58 -12.57 -27.17
CA VAL A 191 -7.74 -13.37 -26.79
C VAL A 191 -7.60 -14.72 -27.51
N ARG A 192 -6.94 -15.68 -26.87
CA ARG A 192 -7.01 -17.06 -27.34
C ARG A 192 -8.45 -17.48 -27.12
N THR A 193 -9.19 -17.52 -28.20
CA THR A 193 -10.34 -18.42 -28.33
C THR A 193 -9.82 -19.86 -28.28
N ALA A 194 -9.32 -20.24 -27.10
CA ALA A 194 -9.00 -21.62 -26.81
C ALA A 194 -10.32 -22.34 -26.62
N ALA A 195 -10.87 -22.81 -27.73
CA ALA A 195 -11.78 -23.92 -27.73
C ALA A 195 -11.08 -25.06 -26.98
N GLY A 196 -11.44 -25.31 -25.71
CA GLY A 196 -11.06 -26.55 -25.06
C GLY A 196 -10.76 -26.51 -23.56
N GLU A 197 -10.25 -25.46 -22.98
CA GLU A 197 -10.07 -25.44 -21.51
C GLU A 197 -10.86 -24.30 -20.86
N LYS A 198 -12.09 -24.61 -20.49
CA LYS A 198 -12.79 -23.86 -19.45
C LYS A 198 -12.04 -24.11 -18.13
N LYS A 199 -10.94 -23.37 -17.87
CA LYS A 199 -10.57 -23.15 -16.49
C LYS A 199 -11.78 -22.48 -15.84
N ASP A 200 -12.44 -23.23 -14.96
CA ASP A 200 -13.60 -22.75 -14.22
C ASP A 200 -13.09 -21.64 -13.26
N LEU A 201 -12.92 -20.43 -13.81
CA LEU A 201 -12.53 -19.21 -13.11
C LEU A 201 -13.73 -18.61 -12.37
N GLY A 202 -14.74 -19.44 -12.10
CA GLY A 202 -15.91 -19.06 -11.34
C GLY A 202 -15.51 -18.63 -9.92
N LEU A 203 -16.19 -17.61 -9.38
CA LEU A 203 -16.05 -17.18 -7.98
C LEU A 203 -16.09 -18.37 -7.00
N LYS A 204 -16.78 -19.46 -7.37
CA LYS A 204 -16.87 -20.70 -6.59
C LYS A 204 -15.54 -21.45 -6.49
N SER A 205 -14.77 -21.53 -7.58
CA SER A 205 -13.45 -22.18 -7.60
C SER A 205 -12.40 -21.37 -6.83
N LEU A 206 -12.46 -20.04 -6.94
CA LEU A 206 -11.65 -19.13 -6.13
C LEU A 206 -11.95 -19.28 -4.64
N PHE A 207 -13.24 -19.30 -4.27
CA PHE A 207 -13.65 -19.49 -2.87
C PHE A 207 -13.22 -20.84 -2.32
N GLN A 208 -13.31 -21.92 -3.10
CA GLN A 208 -12.83 -23.25 -2.70
C GLN A 208 -11.31 -23.27 -2.50
N SER A 209 -10.57 -22.60 -3.37
CA SER A 209 -9.12 -22.46 -3.26
C SER A 209 -8.73 -21.69 -1.99
N TYR A 210 -9.38 -20.57 -1.71
CA TYR A 210 -9.16 -19.80 -0.47
C TYR A 210 -9.57 -20.58 0.78
N ARG A 211 -10.65 -21.36 0.72
CA ARG A 211 -11.05 -22.25 1.82
C ARG A 211 -9.98 -23.32 2.14
N SER A 212 -9.29 -23.81 1.12
CA SER A 212 -8.20 -24.78 1.32
C SER A 212 -6.99 -24.16 2.04
N VAL A 213 -6.61 -22.94 1.67
CA VAL A 213 -5.52 -22.18 2.32
C VAL A 213 -5.92 -21.74 3.74
N GLY A 214 -7.19 -21.35 3.94
CA GLY A 214 -7.72 -20.98 5.26
C GLY A 214 -7.75 -22.14 6.28
N LYS A 215 -7.52 -23.38 5.86
CA LYS A 215 -7.33 -24.54 6.76
C LYS A 215 -5.89 -24.66 7.26
N ASP A 216 -4.93 -24.03 6.60
CA ASP A 216 -3.54 -23.96 7.06
C ASP A 216 -3.44 -22.94 8.20
N ARG A 217 -3.54 -23.45 9.42
CA ARG A 217 -3.54 -22.62 10.64
C ARG A 217 -2.23 -21.84 10.81
N ALA A 218 -1.09 -22.43 10.44
CA ALA A 218 0.20 -21.76 10.54
C ALA A 218 0.26 -20.54 9.60
N PHE A 219 -0.16 -20.74 8.36
CA PHE A 219 -0.22 -19.66 7.38
C PHE A 219 -1.25 -18.59 7.75
N LEU A 220 -2.45 -18.99 8.24
CA LEU A 220 -3.46 -18.04 8.68
C LEU A 220 -2.97 -17.15 9.82
N LEU A 221 -2.29 -17.72 10.82
CA LEU A 221 -1.69 -16.95 11.91
C LEU A 221 -0.60 -16.01 11.41
N PHE A 222 0.21 -16.42 10.43
CA PHE A 222 1.21 -15.57 9.80
C PHE A 222 0.57 -14.39 9.04
N VAL A 223 -0.56 -14.62 8.36
CA VAL A 223 -1.36 -13.56 7.71
C VAL A 223 -1.93 -12.59 8.75
N LEU A 224 -2.51 -13.10 9.86
CA LEU A 224 -3.03 -12.26 10.95
C LEU A 224 -1.94 -11.40 11.59
N SER A 225 -0.75 -11.96 11.80
CA SER A 225 0.43 -11.19 12.24
C SER A 225 0.73 -10.03 11.27
N GLY A 226 0.71 -10.32 9.97
CA GLY A 226 0.93 -9.30 8.95
C GLY A 226 -0.14 -8.21 8.95
N ILE A 227 -1.41 -8.57 9.13
CA ILE A 227 -2.51 -7.60 9.24
C ILE A 227 -2.28 -6.69 10.44
N ALA A 228 -1.92 -7.24 11.61
CA ALA A 228 -1.69 -6.45 12.81
C ALA A 228 -0.56 -5.41 12.62
N ILE A 229 0.59 -5.83 12.09
CA ILE A 229 1.73 -4.93 11.87
C ILE A 229 1.45 -3.92 10.76
N LEU A 230 0.91 -4.37 9.61
CA LEU A 230 0.67 -3.47 8.49
C LEU A 230 -0.46 -2.47 8.76
N SER A 231 -1.36 -2.77 9.72
CA SER A 231 -2.38 -1.82 10.18
C SER A 231 -1.77 -0.55 10.77
N LEU A 232 -0.60 -0.64 11.41
CA LEU A 232 0.13 0.52 11.93
C LEU A 232 0.58 1.43 10.78
N GLU A 233 1.12 0.85 9.70
CA GLU A 233 1.56 1.60 8.51
C GLU A 233 0.42 2.47 7.94
N PHE A 234 -0.78 1.90 7.82
CA PHE A 234 -1.94 2.61 7.28
C PHE A 234 -2.54 3.65 8.23
N GLN A 235 -2.16 3.66 9.52
CA GLN A 235 -2.53 4.77 10.42
C GLN A 235 -1.85 6.09 10.01
N ARG A 236 -0.68 6.03 9.39
CA ARG A 236 0.06 7.22 8.94
C ARG A 236 -0.78 8.07 8.00
N SER A 237 -1.37 7.48 6.98
CA SER A 237 -2.19 8.17 5.97
C SER A 237 -3.66 8.35 6.35
N ASN A 238 -4.05 7.98 7.57
CA ASN A 238 -5.41 8.12 8.08
C ASN A 238 -5.40 8.88 9.41
N TYR A 239 -5.49 8.20 10.54
CA TYR A 239 -5.59 8.84 11.85
C TYR A 239 -4.43 9.79 12.16
N LEU A 240 -3.17 9.38 11.92
CA LEU A 240 -2.02 10.21 12.28
C LEU A 240 -1.97 11.51 11.46
N THR A 241 -2.33 11.46 10.18
CA THR A 241 -2.40 12.67 9.34
C THR A 241 -3.49 13.61 9.86
N VAL A 242 -4.70 13.09 10.15
CA VAL A 242 -5.81 13.89 10.71
C VAL A 242 -5.43 14.49 12.07
N ARG A 243 -4.82 13.68 12.94
CA ARG A 243 -4.39 14.13 14.26
C ARG A 243 -3.33 15.23 14.18
N MET A 244 -2.29 15.02 13.34
CA MET A 244 -1.21 16.01 13.21
C MET A 244 -1.73 17.31 12.63
N GLU A 245 -2.65 17.27 11.68
CA GLU A 245 -3.28 18.46 11.14
C GLU A 245 -4.07 19.23 12.21
N LYS A 246 -4.80 18.50 13.07
CA LYS A 246 -5.60 19.10 14.14
C LYS A 246 -4.75 19.66 15.29
N ASP A 247 -3.69 18.92 15.70
CA ASP A 247 -2.94 19.19 16.93
C ASP A 247 -1.71 20.07 16.70
N ILE A 248 -1.22 20.19 15.46
CA ILE A 248 -0.01 20.94 15.11
C ILE A 248 -0.40 22.17 14.31
N THR A 249 -0.50 23.27 15.03
CA THR A 249 -0.61 24.59 14.43
C THR A 249 0.70 25.01 13.76
N GLU A 250 0.64 26.00 12.87
CA GLU A 250 1.82 26.53 12.18
C GLU A 250 3.00 26.78 13.13
N MET A 251 4.09 26.11 12.87
CA MET A 251 5.36 26.32 13.57
C MET A 251 6.38 26.91 12.62
N GLY A 252 6.94 28.06 13.00
CA GLY A 252 8.11 28.62 12.33
C GLY A 252 9.35 27.78 12.65
N MET A 253 9.88 27.03 11.67
CA MET A 253 11.16 26.37 11.79
C MET A 253 12.20 27.13 10.99
N SER A 254 13.28 27.56 11.66
CA SER A 254 14.42 28.16 11.00
C SER A 254 15.46 27.09 10.68
N PHE A 255 15.70 26.85 9.39
CA PHE A 255 16.69 25.89 8.92
C PHE A 255 17.65 26.60 7.94
N PHE A 256 18.93 26.65 8.24
CA PHE A 256 19.96 27.32 7.43
C PHE A 256 19.58 28.75 6.99
N GLY A 257 18.93 29.55 7.84
CA GLY A 257 18.53 30.93 7.55
C GLY A 257 17.21 31.07 6.75
N PHE A 258 16.57 30.00 6.39
CA PHE A 258 15.23 30.00 5.82
C PHE A 258 14.19 29.75 6.91
N SER A 259 13.22 30.63 7.07
CA SER A 259 12.06 30.41 7.92
C SER A 259 10.98 29.71 7.10
N LEU A 260 10.71 28.45 7.43
CA LEU A 260 9.61 27.66 6.86
C LEU A 260 8.48 27.59 7.88
N SER A 261 7.28 27.94 7.45
CA SER A 261 6.06 27.66 8.19
C SER A 261 5.65 26.20 7.91
N ILE A 262 5.62 25.38 8.95
CA ILE A 262 5.32 23.94 8.87
C ILE A 262 4.05 23.68 9.67
N ASP A 263 2.98 23.26 9.00
CA ASP A 263 1.73 22.76 9.56
C ASP A 263 1.75 21.23 9.69
N GLY A 264 0.67 20.65 10.19
CA GLY A 264 0.54 19.21 10.38
C GLY A 264 0.69 18.40 9.09
N LEU A 265 0.15 18.86 7.95
CA LEU A 265 0.24 18.15 6.67
C LEU A 265 1.65 18.20 6.08
N ARG A 266 2.30 19.36 6.14
CA ARG A 266 3.69 19.53 5.72
C ARG A 266 4.61 18.64 6.56
N LEU A 267 4.36 18.57 7.87
CA LEU A 267 5.14 17.73 8.76
C LEU A 267 4.98 16.24 8.44
N VAL A 268 3.75 15.73 8.24
CA VAL A 268 3.51 14.34 7.82
C VAL A 268 4.23 14.03 6.51
N SER A 269 4.21 14.96 5.56
CA SER A 269 4.92 14.80 4.29
C SER A 269 6.42 14.70 4.50
N LEU A 270 7.03 15.56 5.31
CA LEU A 270 8.46 15.53 5.64
C LEU A 270 8.85 14.23 6.35
N LEU A 271 8.06 13.79 7.33
CA LEU A 271 8.29 12.53 8.04
C LEU A 271 8.21 11.31 7.11
N THR A 272 7.32 11.35 6.11
CA THR A 272 7.22 10.27 5.12
C THR A 272 8.38 10.29 4.13
N VAL A 273 8.84 11.48 3.73
CA VAL A 273 10.07 11.64 2.94
C VAL A 273 11.28 11.11 3.71
N GLU A 274 11.40 11.44 5.00
CA GLU A 274 12.45 10.95 5.88
C GLU A 274 12.45 9.42 5.93
N ASN A 275 11.30 8.77 6.20
CA ASN A 275 11.18 7.31 6.19
C ASN A 275 11.63 6.71 4.85
N THR A 276 11.16 7.27 3.73
CA THR A 276 11.51 6.78 2.40
C THR A 276 13.01 6.89 2.12
N LEU A 277 13.63 8.00 2.49
CA LEU A 277 15.07 8.21 2.34
C LEU A 277 15.87 7.23 3.21
N LEU A 278 15.48 7.03 4.46
CA LEU A 278 16.11 6.07 5.36
C LEU A 278 16.05 4.65 4.80
N ILE A 279 14.89 4.24 4.27
CA ILE A 279 14.74 2.92 3.65
C ILE A 279 15.67 2.80 2.43
N VAL A 280 15.66 3.76 1.53
CA VAL A 280 16.49 3.72 0.31
C VAL A 280 17.99 3.68 0.64
N LEU A 281 18.42 4.51 1.58
CA LEU A 281 19.84 4.63 1.93
C LEU A 281 20.35 3.44 2.74
N PHE A 282 19.54 2.92 3.66
CA PHE A 282 20.02 1.96 4.66
C PHE A 282 19.59 0.51 4.40
N THR A 283 18.73 0.21 3.41
CA THR A 283 18.31 -1.17 3.11
C THR A 283 19.50 -2.11 2.92
N GLY A 284 20.47 -1.73 2.09
CA GLY A 284 21.65 -2.57 1.82
C GLY A 284 22.53 -2.79 3.06
N LEU A 285 22.71 -1.74 3.87
CA LEU A 285 23.49 -1.79 5.10
C LEU A 285 22.81 -2.69 6.14
N VAL A 286 21.53 -2.45 6.44
CA VAL A 286 20.80 -3.21 7.45
C VAL A 286 20.67 -4.67 7.04
N THR A 287 20.34 -4.96 5.77
CA THR A 287 20.29 -6.34 5.25
C THR A 287 21.63 -7.08 5.45
N LYS A 288 22.76 -6.38 5.25
CA LYS A 288 24.08 -6.96 5.50
C LYS A 288 24.35 -7.21 6.98
N LEU A 289 23.92 -6.29 7.85
CA LEU A 289 24.11 -6.39 9.31
C LEU A 289 23.27 -7.51 9.92
N ILE A 290 22.03 -7.72 9.46
CA ILE A 290 21.13 -8.76 10.00
C ILE A 290 21.46 -10.16 9.46
N LYS A 291 22.24 -10.24 8.38
CA LYS A 291 22.62 -11.53 7.77
C LYS A 291 23.35 -12.43 8.78
N GLY A 292 22.89 -13.67 8.93
CA GLY A 292 23.47 -14.64 9.86
C GLY A 292 22.96 -14.55 11.30
N HIS A 293 22.11 -13.56 11.61
CA HIS A 293 21.44 -13.50 12.91
C HIS A 293 20.15 -14.34 12.90
N ASN A 294 19.65 -14.67 14.09
CA ASN A 294 18.40 -15.41 14.23
C ASN A 294 17.23 -14.60 13.65
N GLU A 295 16.65 -15.09 12.54
CA GLU A 295 15.57 -14.40 11.81
C GLU A 295 14.36 -14.07 12.69
N ARG A 296 13.99 -14.94 13.65
CA ARG A 296 12.89 -14.66 14.58
C ARG A 296 13.19 -13.46 15.46
N LEU A 297 14.40 -13.41 16.03
CA LEU A 297 14.82 -12.29 16.89
C LEU A 297 14.87 -10.99 16.11
N VAL A 298 15.45 -11.02 14.91
CA VAL A 298 15.52 -9.86 13.99
C VAL A 298 14.10 -9.34 13.70
N MET A 299 13.18 -10.23 13.35
CA MET A 299 11.81 -9.86 13.02
C MET A 299 11.06 -9.27 14.22
N TYR A 300 11.17 -9.89 15.41
CA TYR A 300 10.47 -9.37 16.60
C TYR A 300 11.04 -8.05 17.08
N THR A 301 12.36 -7.89 17.05
CA THR A 301 13.01 -6.60 17.30
C THR A 301 12.51 -5.55 16.31
N GLY A 302 12.41 -5.92 15.03
CA GLY A 302 11.84 -5.06 14.00
C GLY A 302 10.38 -4.64 14.30
N PHE A 303 9.52 -5.57 14.72
CA PHE A 303 8.14 -5.27 15.11
C PHE A 303 8.06 -4.33 16.32
N VAL A 304 8.90 -4.56 17.33
CA VAL A 304 8.96 -3.71 18.53
C VAL A 304 9.39 -2.29 18.17
N LEU A 305 10.48 -2.13 17.41
CA LEU A 305 10.96 -0.81 16.98
C LEU A 305 9.90 -0.09 16.14
N PHE A 306 9.28 -0.80 15.21
CA PHE A 306 8.22 -0.26 14.37
C PHE A 306 7.02 0.22 15.21
N GLY A 307 6.56 -0.61 16.16
CA GLY A 307 5.49 -0.26 17.09
C GLY A 307 5.84 0.93 17.99
N ILE A 308 7.04 0.97 18.56
CA ILE A 308 7.50 2.10 19.40
C ILE A 308 7.45 3.41 18.60
N GLY A 309 7.97 3.42 17.37
CA GLY A 309 7.91 4.61 16.52
C GLY A 309 6.47 5.09 16.30
N PHE A 310 5.54 4.17 15.99
CA PHE A 310 4.13 4.54 15.82
C PHE A 310 3.46 5.01 17.10
N VAL A 311 3.80 4.44 18.27
CA VAL A 311 3.32 4.93 19.57
C VAL A 311 3.78 6.37 19.81
N ILE A 312 5.05 6.66 19.59
CA ILE A 312 5.58 8.03 19.73
C ILE A 312 4.86 8.98 18.75
N MET A 313 4.68 8.56 17.51
CA MET A 313 3.92 9.34 16.51
C MET A 313 2.48 9.58 16.94
N ALA A 314 1.83 8.66 17.67
CA ALA A 314 0.48 8.85 18.14
C ALA A 314 0.35 9.90 19.25
N ILE A 315 1.34 10.04 20.14
CA ILE A 315 1.24 10.85 21.36
C ILE A 315 1.98 12.18 21.30
N SER A 316 3.05 12.27 20.50
CA SER A 316 3.92 13.45 20.44
C SER A 316 3.44 14.49 19.44
N ASN A 317 3.70 15.78 19.78
CA ASN A 317 3.55 16.92 18.87
C ASN A 317 4.91 17.60 18.60
N SER A 318 5.99 17.13 19.20
CA SER A 318 7.33 17.69 19.00
C SER A 318 7.91 17.21 17.65
N PRO A 319 8.25 18.08 16.69
CA PRO A 319 8.83 17.69 15.41
C PRO A 319 10.09 16.85 15.54
N PHE A 320 10.96 17.20 16.49
CA PHE A 320 12.20 16.45 16.75
C PHE A 320 11.92 15.02 17.24
N LEU A 321 10.93 14.87 18.14
CA LEU A 321 10.57 13.55 18.65
C LEU A 321 9.84 12.73 17.59
N LEU A 322 9.06 13.37 16.71
CA LEU A 322 8.43 12.73 15.56
C LEU A 322 9.47 12.27 14.53
N ALA A 323 10.49 13.07 14.23
CA ALA A 323 11.60 12.65 13.39
C ALA A 323 12.38 11.48 14.02
N ALA A 324 12.69 11.54 15.32
CA ALA A 324 13.30 10.42 16.02
C ALA A 324 12.43 9.15 15.99
N ALA A 325 11.11 9.29 16.09
CA ALA A 325 10.16 8.18 15.95
C ALA A 325 10.23 7.55 14.55
N VAL A 326 10.36 8.38 13.50
CA VAL A 326 10.51 7.89 12.12
C VAL A 326 11.83 7.15 11.93
N LEU A 327 12.93 7.62 12.52
CA LEU A 327 14.19 6.87 12.55
C LEU A 327 14.01 5.47 13.17
N ILE A 328 13.35 5.40 14.34
CA ILE A 328 13.12 4.15 15.07
C ILE A 328 12.25 3.20 14.26
N LEU A 329 11.11 3.68 13.73
CA LEU A 329 10.21 2.83 12.93
C LEU A 329 10.86 2.38 11.63
N SER A 330 11.67 3.23 10.97
CA SER A 330 12.35 2.88 9.73
C SER A 330 13.41 1.79 9.96
N LEU A 331 14.14 1.84 11.07
CA LEU A 331 15.04 0.74 11.46
C LEU A 331 14.26 -0.55 11.69
N GLY A 332 13.11 -0.47 12.37
CA GLY A 332 12.22 -1.61 12.55
C GLY A 332 11.75 -2.20 11.21
N GLU A 333 11.31 -1.35 10.30
CA GLU A 333 10.84 -1.73 8.95
C GLU A 333 11.94 -2.41 8.14
N LEU A 334 13.16 -1.85 8.13
CA LEU A 334 14.32 -2.42 7.46
C LEU A 334 14.72 -3.80 8.00
N MET A 335 14.43 -4.09 9.26
CA MET A 335 14.67 -5.39 9.87
C MET A 335 13.55 -6.40 9.56
N TYR A 336 12.28 -6.02 9.77
CA TYR A 336 11.21 -7.01 9.71
C TYR A 336 10.74 -7.30 8.27
N VAL A 337 10.75 -6.33 7.35
CA VAL A 337 10.20 -6.53 6.01
C VAL A 337 10.91 -7.62 5.22
N PRO A 338 12.26 -7.58 5.06
CA PRO A 338 12.96 -8.62 4.31
C PRO A 338 12.89 -9.98 5.03
N THR A 339 12.99 -9.99 6.36
CA THR A 339 12.91 -11.22 7.16
C THR A 339 11.54 -11.88 7.04
N ARG A 340 10.47 -11.10 7.11
CA ARG A 340 9.10 -11.59 6.94
C ARG A 340 8.84 -12.12 5.53
N GLN A 341 9.44 -11.50 4.50
CA GLN A 341 9.34 -12.00 3.12
C GLN A 341 10.06 -13.34 2.94
N SER A 342 11.23 -13.51 3.57
CA SER A 342 11.93 -14.80 3.61
C SER A 342 11.05 -15.87 4.25
N MET A 343 10.54 -15.62 5.45
CA MET A 343 9.66 -16.54 6.16
C MET A 343 8.36 -16.85 5.43
N LEU A 344 7.80 -15.87 4.70
CA LEU A 344 6.62 -16.10 3.86
C LEU A 344 6.89 -17.15 2.79
N ALA A 345 8.07 -17.13 2.16
CA ALA A 345 8.43 -18.12 1.16
C ALA A 345 8.47 -19.54 1.75
N ASP A 346 8.93 -19.68 3.00
CA ASP A 346 8.98 -20.98 3.72
C ASP A 346 7.59 -21.46 4.19
N MET A 347 6.63 -20.52 4.35
CA MET A 347 5.26 -20.83 4.75
C MET A 347 4.38 -21.31 3.60
N VAL A 348 4.74 -21.01 2.37
CA VAL A 348 3.92 -21.28 1.18
C VAL A 348 4.12 -22.69 0.68
N ASP A 349 3.03 -23.38 0.36
CA ASP A 349 3.06 -24.65 -0.36
C ASP A 349 3.33 -24.40 -1.85
N ASP A 350 4.45 -24.92 -2.36
CA ASP A 350 4.87 -24.72 -3.75
C ASP A 350 3.85 -25.20 -4.77
N THR A 351 3.05 -26.23 -4.44
CA THR A 351 2.01 -26.76 -5.34
C THR A 351 0.82 -25.82 -5.48
N LYS A 352 0.60 -24.91 -4.51
CA LYS A 352 -0.51 -23.95 -4.45
C LYS A 352 -0.04 -22.51 -4.30
N ARG A 353 1.20 -22.22 -4.66
CA ARG A 353 1.86 -20.93 -4.42
C ARG A 353 1.02 -19.72 -4.83
N GLY A 354 0.37 -19.79 -6.00
CA GLY A 354 -0.49 -18.69 -6.47
C GLY A 354 -1.67 -18.41 -5.53
N THR A 355 -2.32 -19.46 -5.01
CA THR A 355 -3.44 -19.30 -4.07
C THR A 355 -3.00 -18.73 -2.72
N TYR A 356 -1.85 -19.19 -2.20
CA TYR A 356 -1.27 -18.66 -0.97
C TYR A 356 -0.90 -17.18 -1.10
N MET A 357 -0.26 -16.80 -2.21
CA MET A 357 0.11 -15.40 -2.46
C MET A 357 -1.12 -14.49 -2.65
N ALA A 358 -2.16 -14.98 -3.33
CA ALA A 358 -3.41 -14.26 -3.46
C ALA A 358 -4.10 -14.06 -2.09
N PHE A 359 -4.10 -15.09 -1.24
CA PHE A 359 -4.61 -14.98 0.13
C PHE A 359 -3.77 -14.02 0.99
N HIS A 360 -2.44 -14.05 0.83
CA HIS A 360 -1.54 -13.11 1.50
C HIS A 360 -1.85 -11.64 1.13
N GLY A 361 -2.38 -11.38 -0.06
CA GLY A 361 -2.84 -10.05 -0.47
C GLY A 361 -3.91 -9.45 0.45
N PHE A 362 -4.66 -10.28 1.19
CA PHE A 362 -5.60 -9.79 2.21
C PHE A 362 -4.92 -9.02 3.34
N VAL A 363 -3.64 -9.29 3.64
CA VAL A 363 -2.86 -8.54 4.64
C VAL A 363 -2.91 -7.05 4.34
N PHE A 364 -2.71 -6.69 3.08
CA PHE A 364 -2.72 -5.30 2.65
C PHE A 364 -4.12 -4.66 2.70
N GLN A 365 -5.14 -5.40 2.31
CA GLN A 365 -6.52 -4.88 2.26
C GLN A 365 -7.11 -4.71 3.66
N PHE A 366 -6.93 -5.70 4.54
CA PHE A 366 -7.38 -5.58 5.93
C PHE A 366 -6.56 -4.54 6.71
N GLY A 367 -5.25 -4.44 6.45
CA GLY A 367 -4.43 -3.38 7.02
C GLY A 367 -4.95 -1.98 6.66
N LYS A 368 -5.29 -1.74 5.38
CA LYS A 368 -5.92 -0.49 4.93
C LYS A 368 -7.26 -0.23 5.62
N LEU A 369 -8.10 -1.26 5.73
CA LEU A 369 -9.43 -1.14 6.32
C LEU A 369 -9.33 -0.75 7.80
N ILE A 370 -8.45 -1.41 8.56
CA ILE A 370 -8.18 -1.09 9.97
C ILE A 370 -7.58 0.32 10.09
N GLY A 371 -6.66 0.68 9.19
CA GLY A 371 -6.09 2.03 9.13
C GLY A 371 -7.16 3.11 8.93
N ALA A 372 -8.08 2.90 8.00
CA ALA A 372 -9.20 3.83 7.76
C ALA A 372 -10.16 3.90 8.97
N GLY A 373 -10.45 2.76 9.60
CA GLY A 373 -11.25 2.70 10.84
C GLY A 373 -10.60 3.42 12.02
N GLY A 374 -9.27 3.59 11.99
CA GLY A 374 -8.52 4.32 13.00
C GLY A 374 -8.94 5.78 13.15
N ILE A 375 -9.52 6.41 12.11
CA ILE A 375 -10.07 7.77 12.20
C ILE A 375 -11.24 7.80 13.21
N ILE A 376 -12.16 6.84 13.11
CA ILE A 376 -13.34 6.74 13.98
C ILE A 376 -12.92 6.40 15.41
N VAL A 377 -12.08 5.37 15.56
CA VAL A 377 -11.60 4.94 16.86
C VAL A 377 -10.80 6.05 17.54
N GLY A 378 -9.93 6.73 16.79
CA GLY A 378 -9.08 7.80 17.30
C GLY A 378 -9.85 9.02 17.81
N GLU A 379 -10.99 9.35 17.18
CA GLU A 379 -11.90 10.39 17.69
C GLU A 379 -12.45 10.02 19.09
N SER A 380 -12.76 8.75 19.32
CA SER A 380 -13.37 8.27 20.56
C SER A 380 -12.35 8.08 21.69
N VAL A 381 -11.16 7.50 21.39
CA VAL A 381 -10.18 7.12 22.42
C VAL A 381 -9.03 8.13 22.59
N GLY A 382 -8.91 9.07 21.65
CA GLY A 382 -7.86 10.10 21.64
C GLY A 382 -6.44 9.55 21.41
N LYS A 383 -5.45 10.43 21.46
CA LYS A 383 -4.06 10.10 21.13
C LYS A 383 -3.41 9.03 22.03
N TYR A 384 -3.73 9.01 23.31
CA TYR A 384 -3.19 8.03 24.27
C TYR A 384 -3.85 6.65 24.05
N GLY A 385 -5.18 6.60 23.81
CA GLY A 385 -5.87 5.37 23.48
C GLY A 385 -5.40 4.77 22.17
N MET A 386 -5.10 5.60 21.16
CA MET A 386 -4.51 5.13 19.91
C MET A 386 -3.07 4.61 20.13
N GLY A 387 -2.25 5.31 20.91
CA GLY A 387 -0.92 4.82 21.28
C GLY A 387 -0.98 3.45 21.96
N PHE A 388 -1.92 3.25 22.88
CA PHE A 388 -2.17 1.96 23.53
C PHE A 388 -2.63 0.88 22.51
N SER A 389 -3.52 1.24 21.58
CA SER A 389 -3.95 0.33 20.51
C SER A 389 -2.76 -0.13 19.64
N TYR A 390 -1.78 0.74 19.38
CA TYR A 390 -0.59 0.37 18.61
C TYR A 390 0.31 -0.61 19.36
N ILE A 391 0.40 -0.50 20.69
CA ILE A 391 1.06 -1.51 21.53
C ILE A 391 0.35 -2.85 21.36
N ILE A 392 -0.99 -2.88 21.44
CA ILE A 392 -1.78 -4.09 21.28
C ILE A 392 -1.53 -4.72 19.91
N PHE A 393 -1.60 -3.94 18.81
CA PHE A 393 -1.34 -4.45 17.48
C PHE A 393 0.08 -5.01 17.33
N THR A 394 1.08 -4.36 17.92
CA THR A 394 2.46 -4.86 17.91
C THR A 394 2.58 -6.20 18.63
N LEU A 395 1.99 -6.31 19.82
CA LEU A 395 1.99 -7.54 20.63
C LEU A 395 1.23 -8.67 19.93
N LEU A 396 0.07 -8.38 19.33
CA LEU A 396 -0.68 -9.35 18.51
C LEU A 396 0.13 -9.80 17.30
N GLY A 397 0.83 -8.88 16.63
CA GLY A 397 1.73 -9.20 15.53
C GLY A 397 2.81 -10.20 15.92
N ILE A 398 3.46 -9.98 17.05
CA ILE A 398 4.49 -10.88 17.60
C ILE A 398 3.86 -12.22 18.01
N LEU A 399 2.75 -12.20 18.75
CA LEU A 399 2.06 -13.40 19.25
C LEU A 399 1.63 -14.30 18.09
N PHE A 400 0.91 -13.76 17.12
CA PHE A 400 0.44 -14.55 15.98
C PHE A 400 1.59 -15.09 15.15
N CYS A 401 2.68 -14.32 14.99
CA CYS A 401 3.86 -14.80 14.28
C CYS A 401 4.55 -15.95 15.02
N GLU A 402 4.74 -15.82 16.32
CA GLU A 402 5.33 -16.90 17.14
C GLU A 402 4.48 -18.17 17.09
N MET A 403 3.15 -18.04 17.19
CA MET A 403 2.24 -19.18 17.06
C MET A 403 2.31 -19.82 15.67
N ALA A 404 2.41 -19.04 14.62
CA ALA A 404 2.57 -19.51 13.24
C ALA A 404 3.85 -20.34 13.08
N LEU A 405 4.96 -19.78 13.54
CA LEU A 405 6.27 -20.43 13.44
C LEU A 405 6.32 -21.73 14.24
N ARG A 406 5.83 -21.75 15.48
CA ARG A 406 5.74 -22.97 16.31
C ARG A 406 4.94 -24.08 15.62
N GLN A 407 3.78 -23.73 15.05
CA GLN A 407 2.95 -24.72 14.34
C GLN A 407 3.63 -25.26 13.10
N ARG A 408 4.32 -24.40 12.33
CA ARG A 408 5.05 -24.82 11.12
C ARG A 408 6.18 -25.79 11.47
N TYR A 409 7.00 -25.47 12.47
CA TYR A 409 8.10 -26.36 12.91
C TYR A 409 7.58 -27.71 13.42
N ALA A 410 6.54 -27.71 14.25
CA ALA A 410 5.93 -28.95 14.72
C ALA A 410 5.35 -29.82 13.59
N SER A 411 4.88 -29.21 12.49
CA SER A 411 4.40 -29.96 11.32
C SER A 411 5.57 -30.60 10.54
N VAL A 412 6.67 -29.89 10.37
CA VAL A 412 7.87 -30.40 9.68
C VAL A 412 8.50 -31.55 10.46
N GLU A 413 8.63 -31.45 11.79
CA GLU A 413 9.15 -32.52 12.63
C GLU A 413 8.29 -33.78 12.56
N ARG A 414 6.96 -33.66 12.54
CA ARG A 414 6.06 -34.81 12.38
C ARG A 414 6.21 -35.51 11.04
N VAL A 415 6.42 -34.78 9.96
CA VAL A 415 6.65 -35.37 8.62
C VAL A 415 8.00 -36.09 8.60
N ALA A 416 9.04 -35.46 9.10
CA ALA A 416 10.39 -36.10 9.18
C ALA A 416 10.41 -37.36 10.07
N GLN A 417 9.62 -37.39 11.16
CA GLN A 417 9.48 -38.58 12.00
C GLN A 417 8.73 -39.72 11.29
N LYS A 418 7.66 -39.41 10.53
CA LYS A 418 6.92 -40.40 9.76
C LYS A 418 7.79 -41.04 8.67
N GLU A 419 8.52 -40.23 7.92
CA GLU A 419 9.44 -40.72 6.89
C GLU A 419 10.52 -41.65 7.48
N LYS A 420 11.05 -41.32 8.68
CA LYS A 420 12.00 -42.22 9.38
C LYS A 420 11.35 -43.50 9.85
N THR A 421 10.06 -43.51 10.20
CA THR A 421 9.34 -44.70 10.67
C THR A 421 8.93 -45.61 9.49
N GLU A 422 8.72 -45.04 8.29
CA GLU A 422 8.39 -45.81 7.07
C GLU A 422 9.64 -46.41 6.38
N LEU A 423 10.85 -45.97 6.76
CA LEU A 423 12.12 -46.48 6.27
C LEU A 423 12.74 -47.61 7.14
N ILE A 424 12.11 -47.91 8.28
CA ILE A 424 12.44 -49.03 9.19
C ILE A 424 11.43 -50.15 9.05
#